data_6eee0529f59268f9a86c744600972d90
#
_entry.id   6eee0529f59268f9a86c744600972d90
#
_cell.length_a   1.000
_cell.length_b   1.000
_cell.length_c   1.000
_cell.angle_alpha   90.00
_cell.angle_beta   90.00
_cell.angle_gamma   90.00
#
_symmetry.space_group_name_H-M   'P 1'
#
loop_
_entity.id
_entity.type
_entity.pdbx_description
1 polymer ?
#
loop_
_entity_poly.entity_id
_entity_poly.type
_entity_poly.pdbx_seq_one_letter_code
_entity_poly.pdbx_strand_id
1 'polypeptide(L)'
;MKRYFLFISALLAATLPVAAQQPLYIVNGVETELIASIPPDDIENVEMLPADEETIARYGDKAANGVMLVTLRYDQSAVFPADSTFSGYIARQVKWGDDEPAARIVLRYTVTPEGDTVVAQELESTDSRLKRRVLKAVAEAPRWTPARKNGTPVESEGILHIQLPEGKLMPRQVELVWR
;
A
#
# COMPACT_ATOMS: atom_id res chain seq x y z
N MET A 1 48.70 13.37 58.29
CA MET A 1 48.05 12.49 57.29
C MET A 1 46.70 13.10 56.99
N LYS A 2 46.58 13.79 55.86
CA LYS A 2 45.31 14.42 55.40
C LYS A 2 44.63 13.51 54.43
N ARG A 3 43.43 13.00 54.77
CA ARG A 3 42.57 12.17 53.92
C ARG A 3 41.70 13.09 53.06
N TYR A 4 41.93 13.12 51.75
CA TYR A 4 41.07 13.79 50.78
C TYR A 4 39.91 12.83 50.38
N PHE A 5 38.67 13.18 50.73
CA PHE A 5 37.47 12.53 50.25
C PHE A 5 37.13 13.14 48.90
N LEU A 6 37.23 12.31 47.85
CA LEU A 6 36.81 12.66 46.49
C LEU A 6 35.30 12.35 46.36
N PHE A 7 34.48 13.41 46.31
CA PHE A 7 33.09 13.29 45.96
C PHE A 7 32.98 13.14 44.44
N ILE A 8 32.70 11.91 43.94
CA ILE A 8 32.32 11.67 42.56
C ILE A 8 30.81 11.91 42.48
N SER A 9 30.45 13.08 41.94
CA SER A 9 29.07 13.42 41.62
C SER A 9 28.67 12.70 40.33
N ALA A 10 27.93 11.59 40.43
CA ALA A 10 27.40 10.88 39.30
C ALA A 10 26.24 11.71 38.72
N LEU A 11 26.51 12.40 37.58
CA LEU A 11 25.49 13.10 36.79
C LEU A 11 24.67 12.04 36.03
N LEU A 12 23.52 11.68 36.60
CA LEU A 12 22.55 10.79 35.98
C LEU A 12 21.84 11.57 34.87
N ALA A 13 22.34 11.46 33.64
CA ALA A 13 21.67 12.00 32.46
C ALA A 13 20.40 11.18 32.21
N ALA A 14 19.26 11.70 32.64
CA ALA A 14 17.96 11.17 32.29
C ALA A 14 17.72 11.39 30.78
N THR A 15 17.93 10.37 29.95
CA THR A 15 17.50 10.37 28.58
C THR A 15 15.96 10.21 28.56
N LEU A 16 15.25 11.33 28.48
CA LEU A 16 13.81 11.32 28.23
C LEU A 16 13.62 10.72 26.83
N PRO A 17 12.69 9.75 26.65
CA PRO A 17 12.32 9.31 25.33
C PRO A 17 11.71 10.51 24.60
N VAL A 18 12.36 10.97 23.53
CA VAL A 18 11.74 11.90 22.57
C VAL A 18 10.63 11.10 21.91
N ALA A 19 9.41 11.24 22.40
CA ALA A 19 8.24 10.78 21.66
C ALA A 19 8.31 11.46 20.28
N ALA A 20 8.39 10.67 19.22
CA ALA A 20 8.36 11.20 17.87
C ALA A 20 7.04 11.98 17.73
N GLN A 21 7.14 13.29 17.65
CA GLN A 21 6.01 14.18 17.57
C GLN A 21 5.42 14.00 16.17
N GLN A 22 4.26 13.35 16.08
CA GLN A 22 3.58 13.11 14.80
C GLN A 22 2.91 14.41 14.34
N PRO A 23 2.93 14.71 13.03
CA PRO A 23 2.16 15.82 12.48
C PRO A 23 0.66 15.53 12.58
N LEU A 24 -0.16 16.56 12.49
CA LEU A 24 -1.62 16.41 12.33
C LEU A 24 -1.91 15.90 10.92
N TYR A 25 -2.64 14.81 10.79
CA TYR A 25 -3.05 14.25 9.49
C TYR A 25 -4.43 14.74 9.11
N ILE A 26 -4.55 15.34 7.92
CA ILE A 26 -5.81 15.78 7.31
C ILE A 26 -5.97 15.05 5.98
N VAL A 27 -6.94 14.14 5.91
CA VAL A 27 -7.23 13.35 4.71
C VAL A 27 -8.51 13.83 4.07
N ASN A 28 -8.45 14.32 2.82
CA ASN A 28 -9.58 14.95 2.12
C ASN A 28 -10.31 16.00 2.98
N GLY A 29 -9.55 16.79 3.75
CA GLY A 29 -10.09 17.84 4.63
C GLY A 29 -10.61 17.34 5.98
N VAL A 30 -10.51 16.06 6.30
CA VAL A 30 -10.96 15.46 7.58
C VAL A 30 -9.76 15.02 8.40
N GLU A 31 -9.71 15.43 9.68
CA GLU A 31 -8.70 14.95 10.63
C GLU A 31 -8.81 13.43 10.82
N THR A 32 -7.69 12.72 10.74
CA THR A 32 -7.63 11.27 10.93
C THR A 32 -6.36 10.83 11.65
N GLU A 33 -6.46 9.79 12.48
CA GLU A 33 -5.31 9.13 13.13
C GLU A 33 -4.88 7.85 12.38
N LEU A 34 -5.72 7.35 11.45
CA LEU A 34 -5.55 6.05 10.81
C LEU A 34 -4.91 6.13 9.41
N ILE A 35 -3.90 6.99 9.24
CA ILE A 35 -3.22 7.12 7.95
C ILE A 35 -2.56 5.82 7.46
N ALA A 36 -2.12 4.95 8.37
CA ALA A 36 -1.49 3.68 8.04
C ALA A 36 -2.44 2.67 7.37
N SER A 37 -3.75 2.90 7.45
CA SER A 37 -4.77 2.06 6.79
C SER A 37 -5.08 2.47 5.35
N ILE A 38 -4.54 3.61 4.89
CA ILE A 38 -4.76 4.12 3.54
C ILE A 38 -3.80 3.43 2.58
N PRO A 39 -4.32 2.74 1.53
CA PRO A 39 -3.47 2.15 0.51
C PRO A 39 -2.65 3.25 -0.19
N PRO A 40 -1.34 3.05 -0.40
CA PRO A 40 -0.51 4.04 -1.08
C PRO A 40 -1.02 4.41 -2.49
N ASP A 41 -1.61 3.44 -3.19
CA ASP A 41 -2.14 3.63 -4.55
C ASP A 41 -3.38 4.53 -4.58
N ASP A 42 -4.08 4.69 -3.45
CA ASP A 42 -5.22 5.59 -3.33
C ASP A 42 -4.81 7.05 -3.05
N ILE A 43 -3.53 7.31 -2.77
CA ILE A 43 -3.01 8.64 -2.50
C ILE A 43 -2.72 9.36 -3.81
N GLU A 44 -3.35 10.51 -4.01
CA GLU A 44 -3.14 11.40 -5.16
C GLU A 44 -2.02 12.41 -4.89
N ASN A 45 -2.04 13.01 -3.69
CA ASN A 45 -1.07 14.02 -3.29
C ASN A 45 -0.83 14.01 -1.77
N VAL A 46 0.39 14.36 -1.37
CA VAL A 46 0.75 14.61 0.03
C VAL A 46 1.49 15.94 0.10
N GLU A 47 1.00 16.84 0.93
CA GLU A 47 1.61 18.14 1.21
C GLU A 47 1.92 18.24 2.70
N MET A 48 3.12 18.73 3.04
CA MET A 48 3.54 18.96 4.41
C MET A 48 3.55 20.46 4.70
N LEU A 49 2.72 20.91 5.63
CA LEU A 49 2.74 22.28 6.14
C LEU A 49 3.66 22.35 7.37
N PRO A 50 4.52 23.38 7.47
CA PRO A 50 5.40 23.54 8.61
C PRO A 50 4.63 23.87 9.89
N ALA A 51 5.27 23.67 11.06
CA ALA A 51 4.75 24.06 12.36
C ALA A 51 5.02 25.55 12.62
N ASP A 52 4.30 26.43 11.93
CA ASP A 52 4.38 27.88 12.06
C ASP A 52 3.09 28.50 12.61
N GLU A 53 3.13 29.80 12.89
CA GLU A 53 1.97 30.50 13.46
C GLU A 53 0.76 30.48 12.53
N GLU A 54 0.96 30.51 11.20
CA GLU A 54 -0.12 30.48 10.23
C GLU A 54 -0.82 29.12 10.22
N THR A 55 -0.03 28.04 10.21
CA THR A 55 -0.53 26.66 10.26
C THR A 55 -1.25 26.39 11.58
N ILE A 56 -0.69 26.83 12.71
CA ILE A 56 -1.32 26.67 14.03
C ILE A 56 -2.61 27.49 14.12
N ALA A 57 -2.62 28.72 13.61
CA ALA A 57 -3.83 29.54 13.59
C ALA A 57 -4.97 28.90 12.75
N ARG A 58 -4.62 28.17 11.69
CA ARG A 58 -5.58 27.54 10.79
C ARG A 58 -6.09 26.18 11.30
N TYR A 59 -5.23 25.37 11.90
CA TYR A 59 -5.53 23.98 12.26
C TYR A 59 -5.55 23.73 13.78
N GLY A 60 -5.26 24.76 14.59
CA GLY A 60 -5.26 24.68 16.04
C GLY A 60 -3.98 24.10 16.63
N ASP A 61 -3.95 23.92 17.97
CA ASP A 61 -2.77 23.47 18.73
C ASP A 61 -2.26 22.08 18.32
N LYS A 62 -3.11 21.24 17.73
CA LYS A 62 -2.73 19.93 17.20
C LYS A 62 -1.71 20.02 16.06
N ALA A 63 -1.64 21.16 15.39
CA ALA A 63 -0.70 21.44 14.32
C ALA A 63 0.69 21.88 14.80
N ALA A 64 0.95 21.84 16.12
CA ALA A 64 2.25 22.25 16.71
C ALA A 64 3.46 21.47 16.16
N ASN A 65 3.23 20.31 15.51
CA ASN A 65 4.26 19.50 14.85
C ASN A 65 4.14 19.53 13.31
N GLY A 66 3.41 20.50 12.77
CA GLY A 66 3.06 20.59 11.36
C GLY A 66 1.80 19.80 11.00
N VAL A 67 1.38 19.93 9.75
CA VAL A 67 0.18 19.25 9.21
C VAL A 67 0.56 18.50 7.95
N MET A 68 0.15 17.25 7.85
CA MET A 68 0.24 16.46 6.62
C MET A 68 -1.15 16.45 5.97
N LEU A 69 -1.26 17.13 4.82
CA LEU A 69 -2.46 17.12 3.99
C LEU A 69 -2.35 15.96 3.01
N VAL A 70 -3.29 15.03 3.08
CA VAL A 70 -3.36 13.89 2.17
C VAL A 70 -4.61 14.02 1.32
N THR A 71 -4.43 14.09 0.00
CA THR A 71 -5.52 14.04 -0.97
C THR A 71 -5.61 12.64 -1.53
N LEU A 72 -6.77 12.02 -1.40
CA LEU A 72 -7.03 10.71 -1.98
C LEU A 72 -7.62 10.85 -3.39
N ARG A 73 -7.32 9.88 -4.23
CA ARG A 73 -7.93 9.74 -5.57
C ARG A 73 -9.42 9.48 -5.45
N TYR A 74 -9.84 8.81 -4.35
CA TYR A 74 -11.20 8.37 -4.12
C TYR A 74 -11.65 8.73 -2.70
N ASP A 75 -12.94 8.99 -2.53
CA ASP A 75 -13.56 9.08 -1.20
C ASP A 75 -13.88 7.69 -0.66
N GLN A 76 -14.14 6.75 -1.58
CA GLN A 76 -14.36 5.34 -1.30
C GLN A 76 -13.58 4.51 -2.32
N SER A 77 -12.68 3.66 -1.86
CA SER A 77 -11.92 2.74 -2.71
C SER A 77 -12.84 1.66 -3.33
N ALA A 78 -12.42 1.09 -4.45
CA ALA A 78 -13.11 -0.05 -5.04
C ALA A 78 -13.09 -1.26 -4.10
N VAL A 79 -14.21 -1.98 -4.00
CA VAL A 79 -14.36 -3.15 -3.14
C VAL A 79 -14.66 -4.38 -3.98
N PHE A 80 -13.81 -5.41 -3.85
CA PHE A 80 -14.05 -6.71 -4.47
C PHE A 80 -15.07 -7.50 -3.64
N PRO A 81 -16.11 -8.13 -4.24
CA PRO A 81 -17.26 -8.69 -3.50
C PRO A 81 -17.00 -10.05 -2.84
N ALA A 82 -15.78 -10.59 -2.89
CA ALA A 82 -15.44 -11.88 -2.27
C ALA A 82 -14.77 -11.69 -0.90
N ASP A 83 -14.85 -12.70 -0.04
CA ASP A 83 -14.23 -12.75 1.30
C ASP A 83 -12.69 -12.89 1.27
N SER A 84 -12.06 -12.34 0.24
CA SER A 84 -10.62 -12.42 0.01
C SER A 84 -10.14 -11.28 -0.86
N THR A 85 -8.82 -11.07 -0.90
CA THR A 85 -8.22 -10.17 -1.89
C THR A 85 -8.48 -10.67 -3.31
N PHE A 86 -8.50 -9.74 -4.28
CA PHE A 86 -8.65 -10.11 -5.70
C PHE A 86 -7.60 -11.12 -6.16
N SER A 87 -6.34 -10.93 -5.78
CA SER A 87 -5.26 -11.89 -6.07
C SER A 87 -5.54 -13.27 -5.50
N GLY A 88 -5.99 -13.34 -4.24
CA GLY A 88 -6.36 -14.62 -3.61
C GLY A 88 -7.56 -15.29 -4.26
N TYR A 89 -8.55 -14.52 -4.71
CA TYR A 89 -9.67 -15.06 -5.48
C TYR A 89 -9.20 -15.65 -6.81
N ILE A 90 -8.45 -14.88 -7.62
CA ILE A 90 -7.95 -15.33 -8.91
C ILE A 90 -7.03 -16.56 -8.77
N ALA A 91 -6.13 -16.57 -7.77
CA ALA A 91 -5.25 -17.71 -7.53
C ALA A 91 -6.04 -19.02 -7.32
N ARG A 92 -7.17 -18.98 -6.61
CA ARG A 92 -8.03 -20.14 -6.39
C ARG A 92 -8.80 -20.59 -7.63
N GLN A 93 -9.08 -19.70 -8.57
CA GLN A 93 -9.74 -20.05 -9.85
C GLN A 93 -8.77 -20.68 -10.85
N VAL A 94 -7.46 -20.45 -10.68
CA VAL A 94 -6.44 -20.98 -11.58
C VAL A 94 -6.05 -22.40 -11.16
N LYS A 95 -6.33 -23.38 -12.02
CA LYS A 95 -5.87 -24.75 -11.84
C LYS A 95 -4.38 -24.81 -12.18
N TRP A 96 -3.52 -24.96 -11.15
CA TRP A 96 -2.08 -25.11 -11.28
C TRP A 96 -1.62 -26.19 -10.31
N GLY A 97 -1.05 -27.30 -10.84
CA GLY A 97 -0.65 -28.45 -10.03
C GLY A 97 0.65 -28.19 -9.27
N ASP A 98 0.84 -28.87 -8.15
CA ASP A 98 2.08 -28.78 -7.36
C ASP A 98 3.30 -29.34 -8.09
N ASP A 99 3.09 -30.19 -9.09
CA ASP A 99 4.08 -30.74 -10.00
C ASP A 99 4.47 -29.79 -11.15
N GLU A 100 3.64 -28.78 -11.44
CA GLU A 100 3.95 -27.75 -12.43
C GLU A 100 5.09 -26.85 -11.93
N PRO A 101 5.92 -26.28 -12.83
CA PRO A 101 7.00 -25.39 -12.44
C PRO A 101 6.45 -24.13 -11.76
N ALA A 102 7.24 -23.56 -10.84
CA ALA A 102 6.87 -22.27 -10.25
C ALA A 102 6.80 -21.20 -11.33
N ALA A 103 5.70 -20.49 -11.38
CA ALA A 103 5.43 -19.47 -12.38
C ALA A 103 4.79 -18.24 -11.73
N ARG A 104 5.05 -17.07 -12.31
CA ARG A 104 4.55 -15.77 -11.83
C ARG A 104 3.96 -14.96 -12.97
N ILE A 105 2.91 -14.22 -12.64
CA ILE A 105 2.37 -13.18 -13.50
C ILE A 105 2.02 -11.95 -12.63
N VAL A 106 2.36 -10.77 -13.14
CA VAL A 106 2.00 -9.48 -12.54
C VAL A 106 1.31 -8.65 -13.62
N LEU A 107 0.08 -8.23 -13.32
CA LEU A 107 -0.75 -7.43 -14.22
C LEU A 107 -1.17 -6.14 -13.52
N ARG A 108 -1.16 -5.04 -14.27
CA ARG A 108 -1.91 -3.84 -13.89
C ARG A 108 -3.32 -3.99 -14.46
N TYR A 109 -4.31 -3.76 -13.63
CA TYR A 109 -5.72 -3.76 -14.03
C TYR A 109 -6.41 -2.48 -13.62
N THR A 110 -7.50 -2.19 -14.29
CA THR A 110 -8.41 -1.10 -13.99
C THR A 110 -9.77 -1.66 -13.61
N VAL A 111 -10.38 -1.11 -12.58
CA VAL A 111 -11.79 -1.30 -12.26
C VAL A 111 -12.57 -0.14 -12.88
N THR A 112 -13.47 -0.43 -13.80
CA THR A 112 -14.27 0.59 -14.46
C THR A 112 -15.34 1.16 -13.52
N PRO A 113 -15.96 2.32 -13.85
CA PRO A 113 -17.10 2.84 -13.09
C PRO A 113 -18.30 1.88 -13.02
N GLU A 114 -18.41 0.93 -13.96
CA GLU A 114 -19.42 -0.15 -13.99
C GLU A 114 -19.03 -1.35 -13.11
N GLY A 115 -17.80 -1.38 -12.58
CA GLY A 115 -17.27 -2.43 -11.74
C GLY A 115 -16.61 -3.59 -12.52
N ASP A 116 -16.40 -3.46 -13.82
CA ASP A 116 -15.72 -4.48 -14.60
C ASP A 116 -14.19 -4.38 -14.44
N THR A 117 -13.50 -5.54 -14.47
CA THR A 117 -12.03 -5.56 -14.43
C THR A 117 -11.48 -5.59 -15.86
N VAL A 118 -10.64 -4.62 -16.20
CA VAL A 118 -9.92 -4.53 -17.49
C VAL A 118 -8.43 -4.66 -17.23
N VAL A 119 -7.75 -5.58 -17.90
CA VAL A 119 -6.28 -5.67 -17.84
C VAL A 119 -5.68 -4.55 -18.67
N ALA A 120 -4.99 -3.61 -18.00
CA ALA A 120 -4.38 -2.45 -18.63
C ALA A 120 -2.96 -2.75 -19.14
N GLN A 121 -2.17 -3.53 -18.37
CA GLN A 121 -0.79 -3.82 -18.74
C GLN A 121 -0.29 -5.14 -18.12
N GLU A 122 0.50 -5.89 -18.87
CA GLU A 122 1.32 -6.97 -18.33
C GLU A 122 2.66 -6.40 -17.87
N LEU A 123 2.98 -6.59 -16.59
CA LEU A 123 4.23 -6.13 -15.98
C LEU A 123 5.28 -7.23 -15.93
N GLU A 124 4.86 -8.46 -15.67
CA GLU A 124 5.71 -9.65 -15.62
C GLU A 124 4.91 -10.89 -16.03
N SER A 125 5.53 -11.81 -16.79
CA SER A 125 4.96 -13.12 -17.06
C SER A 125 6.08 -14.12 -17.33
N THR A 126 6.15 -15.17 -16.51
CA THR A 126 7.20 -16.21 -16.62
C THR A 126 6.72 -17.49 -17.33
N ASP A 127 5.40 -17.68 -17.45
CA ASP A 127 4.80 -18.85 -18.12
C ASP A 127 3.51 -18.45 -18.87
N SER A 128 3.47 -18.75 -20.16
CA SER A 128 2.33 -18.40 -21.03
C SER A 128 1.04 -19.17 -20.71
N ARG A 129 1.14 -20.36 -20.09
CA ARG A 129 -0.03 -21.17 -19.70
C ARG A 129 -0.67 -20.54 -18.47
N LEU A 130 0.17 -20.13 -17.47
CA LEU A 130 -0.29 -19.40 -16.29
C LEU A 130 -0.98 -18.11 -16.73
N LYS A 131 -0.33 -17.31 -17.59
CA LYS A 131 -0.90 -16.08 -18.14
C LYS A 131 -2.31 -16.30 -18.70
N ARG A 132 -2.46 -17.26 -19.61
CA ARG A 132 -3.75 -17.54 -20.24
C ARG A 132 -4.83 -17.95 -19.22
N ARG A 133 -4.47 -18.77 -18.21
CA ARG A 133 -5.40 -19.21 -17.17
C ARG A 133 -5.80 -18.03 -16.27
N VAL A 134 -4.85 -17.17 -15.89
CA VAL A 134 -5.11 -15.97 -15.08
C VAL A 134 -5.99 -14.98 -15.85
N LEU A 135 -5.68 -14.67 -17.12
CA LEU A 135 -6.49 -13.77 -17.93
C LEU A 135 -7.94 -14.26 -18.08
N LYS A 136 -8.12 -15.59 -18.22
CA LYS A 136 -9.45 -16.18 -18.25
C LYS A 136 -10.17 -16.01 -16.91
N ALA A 137 -9.50 -16.28 -15.78
CA ALA A 137 -10.08 -16.12 -14.44
C ALA A 137 -10.45 -14.67 -14.14
N VAL A 138 -9.65 -13.71 -14.61
CA VAL A 138 -9.93 -12.27 -14.49
C VAL A 138 -11.19 -11.90 -15.29
N ALA A 139 -11.32 -12.40 -16.52
CA ALA A 139 -12.49 -12.13 -17.36
C ALA A 139 -13.81 -12.73 -16.82
N GLU A 140 -13.71 -13.81 -16.04
CA GLU A 140 -14.85 -14.50 -15.41
C GLU A 140 -15.09 -14.05 -13.96
N ALA A 141 -14.30 -13.10 -13.45
CA ALA A 141 -14.41 -12.61 -12.07
C ALA A 141 -15.70 -11.79 -11.88
N PRO A 142 -16.28 -11.81 -10.66
CA PRO A 142 -17.44 -10.99 -10.34
C PRO A 142 -17.08 -9.50 -10.39
N ARG A 143 -18.11 -8.68 -10.63
CA ARG A 143 -17.97 -7.23 -10.67
C ARG A 143 -17.65 -6.66 -9.29
N TRP A 144 -16.84 -5.61 -9.30
CA TRP A 144 -16.52 -4.82 -8.13
C TRP A 144 -17.63 -3.83 -7.79
N THR A 145 -17.68 -3.40 -6.53
CA THR A 145 -18.23 -2.10 -6.21
C THR A 145 -17.17 -1.06 -6.59
N PRO A 146 -17.42 -0.17 -7.57
CA PRO A 146 -16.40 0.73 -8.08
C PRO A 146 -15.99 1.79 -7.03
N ALA A 147 -14.80 2.35 -7.20
CA ALA A 147 -14.36 3.51 -6.43
C ALA A 147 -15.30 4.71 -6.68
N ARG A 148 -15.38 5.61 -5.68
CA ARG A 148 -16.21 6.81 -5.79
C ARG A 148 -15.42 8.06 -5.43
N LYS A 149 -15.68 9.15 -6.15
CA LYS A 149 -15.21 10.48 -5.85
C LYS A 149 -16.41 11.44 -5.90
N ASN A 150 -16.69 12.13 -4.79
CA ASN A 150 -17.87 12.98 -4.62
C ASN A 150 -19.20 12.25 -4.95
N GLY A 151 -19.28 10.99 -4.53
CA GLY A 151 -20.46 10.13 -4.75
C GLY A 151 -20.59 9.56 -6.17
N THR A 152 -19.77 10.01 -7.13
CA THR A 152 -19.76 9.51 -8.52
C THR A 152 -18.82 8.32 -8.66
N PRO A 153 -19.24 7.20 -9.30
CA PRO A 153 -18.34 6.11 -9.63
C PRO A 153 -17.21 6.59 -10.54
N VAL A 154 -15.97 6.19 -10.22
CA VAL A 154 -14.78 6.54 -10.99
C VAL A 154 -13.92 5.30 -11.22
N GLU A 155 -13.06 5.38 -12.23
CA GLU A 155 -12.08 4.37 -12.53
C GLU A 155 -11.01 4.29 -11.42
N SER A 156 -10.55 3.07 -11.11
CA SER A 156 -9.46 2.85 -10.17
C SER A 156 -8.50 1.78 -10.67
N GLU A 157 -7.24 1.88 -10.29
CA GLU A 157 -6.20 0.95 -10.72
C GLU A 157 -5.79 0.01 -9.57
N GLY A 158 -5.28 -1.17 -9.94
CA GLY A 158 -4.70 -2.11 -9.00
C GLY A 158 -3.66 -3.01 -9.66
N ILE A 159 -2.90 -3.72 -8.82
CA ILE A 159 -1.91 -4.70 -9.25
C ILE A 159 -2.37 -6.09 -8.83
N LEU A 160 -2.48 -6.99 -9.82
CA LEU A 160 -2.72 -8.40 -9.62
C LEU A 160 -1.38 -9.12 -9.63
N HIS A 161 -1.03 -9.75 -8.53
CA HIS A 161 0.18 -10.55 -8.39
C HIS A 161 -0.19 -12.00 -8.11
N ILE A 162 0.13 -12.91 -9.03
CA ILE A 162 -0.11 -14.36 -8.90
C ILE A 162 1.22 -15.09 -9.04
N GLN A 163 1.55 -15.93 -8.05
CA GLN A 163 2.65 -16.88 -8.10
C GLN A 163 2.13 -18.26 -7.69
N LEU A 164 2.29 -19.24 -8.54
CA LEU A 164 1.83 -20.62 -8.33
C LEU A 164 2.92 -21.63 -8.70
N PRO A 165 3.00 -22.78 -7.99
CA PRO A 165 2.25 -23.09 -6.77
C PRO A 165 2.61 -22.15 -5.64
N GLU A 166 1.68 -21.93 -4.72
CA GLU A 166 1.88 -21.04 -3.58
C GLU A 166 3.04 -21.54 -2.71
N GLY A 167 3.91 -20.60 -2.26
CA GLY A 167 5.09 -20.93 -1.43
C GLY A 167 6.27 -21.55 -2.18
N LYS A 168 6.15 -21.92 -3.46
CA LYS A 168 7.26 -22.45 -4.25
C LYS A 168 8.16 -21.32 -4.74
N LEU A 169 9.47 -21.46 -4.50
CA LEU A 169 10.45 -20.46 -4.94
C LEU A 169 10.57 -20.44 -6.46
N MET A 170 10.64 -19.23 -7.01
CA MET A 170 10.95 -19.04 -8.43
C MET A 170 12.36 -19.54 -8.74
N PRO A 171 12.59 -20.21 -9.89
CA PRO A 171 13.93 -20.54 -10.35
C PRO A 171 14.78 -19.25 -10.43
N ARG A 172 16.02 -19.33 -9.94
CA ARG A 172 16.96 -18.21 -10.14
C ARG A 172 17.21 -18.03 -11.63
N GLN A 173 17.03 -16.84 -12.14
CA GLN A 173 17.51 -16.48 -13.47
C GLN A 173 19.03 -16.52 -13.42
N VAL A 174 19.63 -17.47 -14.15
CA VAL A 174 21.07 -17.50 -14.35
C VAL A 174 21.36 -16.52 -15.49
N GLU A 175 21.90 -15.34 -15.18
CA GLU A 175 22.46 -14.46 -16.20
C GLU A 175 23.68 -15.19 -16.81
N LEU A 176 23.53 -15.66 -18.05
CA LEU A 176 24.65 -16.14 -18.84
C LEU A 176 25.45 -14.91 -19.28
N VAL A 177 26.45 -14.54 -18.48
CA VAL A 177 27.45 -13.54 -18.90
C VAL A 177 28.34 -14.22 -19.93
N TRP A 178 28.10 -13.93 -21.19
CA TRP A 178 29.03 -14.28 -22.26
C TRP A 178 30.30 -13.43 -22.11
N ARG A 179 31.43 -14.08 -21.84
CA ARG A 179 32.76 -13.49 -21.88
C ARG A 179 33.32 -13.56 -23.30
#